data_2a4caeae8ed1e661bb942a0ac721269b
#
_entry.id   2a4caeae8ed1e661bb942a0ac721269b
#
_cell.length_a   1.000
_cell.length_b   1.000
_cell.length_c   1.000
_cell.angle_alpha   90.00
_cell.angle_beta   90.00
_cell.angle_gamma   90.00
#
_symmetry.space_group_name_H-M   'P 1'
#
loop_
_entity.id
_entity.type
_entity.pdbx_description
1 polymer ?
#
loop_
_entity_poly.entity_id
_entity_poly.type
_entity_poly.pdbx_seq_one_letter_code
_entity_poly.pdbx_strand_id
1 'polypeptide(L)'
;MFSCVPKSAKSKSDVFWPLMSVSRYLRVSALVVAGLLGYCAYAAQASADLPRYTPVRGITGNLSSVGSDTLANLMILWSDEFKRFYPNVNVQIQASGSSTAPPALTERTANVGPVSRELKDNEIEAFETRYGYKPTAVPVAIDALAVFVHKDNPIAGLSMNAVDAIFSLNQRCSNTPSFVEWGQLGLPGSWGRRNIQLFGRNSVSGTYGYFKEEVLCSGDFKNNVNEQPGSASVVQSVGTSINAIGYSGMGNRTSS
;
A
#
# COMPACT_ATOMS: atom_id res chain seq x y z
N MET A 1 12.31 6.54 8.26
CA MET A 1 12.98 6.48 9.57
C MET A 1 13.12 7.92 10.03
N PHE A 2 12.20 8.41 10.84
CA PHE A 2 12.26 9.77 11.37
C PHE A 2 13.01 9.72 12.70
N SER A 3 14.20 10.34 12.75
CA SER A 3 14.95 10.57 13.97
C SER A 3 14.80 12.04 14.33
N CYS A 4 14.13 12.33 15.43
CA CYS A 4 14.12 13.65 16.05
C CYS A 4 15.33 13.76 16.97
N VAL A 5 16.25 14.67 16.66
CA VAL A 5 17.34 15.08 17.55
C VAL A 5 17.01 16.48 18.09
N PRO A 6 16.88 16.68 19.39
CA PRO A 6 16.72 18.02 19.95
C PRO A 6 18.08 18.71 20.11
N LYS A 7 18.11 20.00 19.72
CA LYS A 7 19.25 20.91 19.93
C LYS A 7 19.48 21.22 21.42
N SER A 8 20.73 21.13 21.81
CA SER A 8 21.28 21.50 23.10
C SER A 8 21.11 23.01 23.39
N ALA A 9 20.51 23.32 24.52
CA ALA A 9 20.67 24.63 25.17
C ALA A 9 21.31 24.41 26.54
N LYS A 10 22.51 24.98 26.72
CA LYS A 10 23.20 25.07 28.00
C LYS A 10 22.54 26.16 28.85
N SER A 11 22.12 25.83 30.05
CA SER A 11 22.00 26.78 31.15
C SER A 11 22.33 26.07 32.46
N LYS A 12 23.32 26.62 33.15
CA LYS A 12 23.67 26.29 34.53
C LYS A 12 22.62 26.89 35.46
N SER A 13 22.00 26.08 36.30
CA SER A 13 21.45 26.53 37.57
C SER A 13 21.45 25.36 38.54
N ASP A 14 22.12 25.56 39.67
CA ASP A 14 22.23 24.65 40.81
C ASP A 14 20.84 24.32 41.36
N VAL A 15 20.41 23.09 41.24
CA VAL A 15 19.20 22.61 41.90
C VAL A 15 19.59 21.59 42.97
N PHE A 16 19.41 21.98 44.20
CA PHE A 16 19.47 21.17 45.42
C PHE A 16 18.52 19.98 45.28
N TRP A 17 19.05 18.76 45.26
CA TRP A 17 18.25 17.54 45.28
C TRP A 17 17.96 17.14 46.74
N PRO A 18 16.70 17.08 47.18
CA PRO A 18 16.41 16.45 48.47
C PRO A 18 16.64 14.95 48.33
N LEU A 19 17.35 14.37 49.29
CA LEU A 19 17.54 12.93 49.48
C LEU A 19 16.16 12.20 49.62
N MET A 20 15.55 11.88 48.54
CA MET A 20 14.41 10.95 48.49
C MET A 20 14.91 9.53 48.70
N SER A 21 14.40 8.85 49.70
CA SER A 21 14.82 7.52 50.14
C SER A 21 14.74 6.53 48.96
N VAL A 22 15.79 5.73 48.75
CA VAL A 22 15.95 4.68 47.73
C VAL A 22 14.76 3.75 47.65
N SER A 23 14.02 3.58 48.77
CA SER A 23 12.82 2.73 48.85
C SER A 23 11.63 3.21 48.00
N ARG A 24 11.54 4.52 47.71
CA ARG A 24 10.46 5.08 46.86
C ARG A 24 10.71 4.82 45.40
N TYR A 25 11.96 4.90 44.94
CA TYR A 25 12.31 4.60 43.55
C TYR A 25 12.13 3.12 43.20
N LEU A 26 12.47 2.21 44.11
CA LEU A 26 12.25 0.77 43.96
C LEU A 26 10.77 0.41 43.84
N ARG A 27 9.86 1.07 44.55
CA ARG A 27 8.40 0.82 44.46
C ARG A 27 7.80 1.36 43.15
N VAL A 28 8.23 2.53 42.68
CA VAL A 28 7.75 3.09 41.40
C VAL A 28 8.28 2.28 40.23
N SER A 29 9.55 1.87 40.25
CA SER A 29 10.12 1.02 39.20
C SER A 29 9.44 -0.36 39.14
N ALA A 30 9.11 -0.97 40.26
CA ALA A 30 8.40 -2.26 40.31
C ALA A 30 6.97 -2.16 39.72
N LEU A 31 6.25 -1.06 39.98
CA LEU A 31 4.91 -0.83 39.44
C LEU A 31 4.95 -0.58 37.92
N VAL A 32 5.95 0.13 37.39
CA VAL A 32 6.12 0.37 35.96
C VAL A 32 6.47 -0.94 35.22
N VAL A 33 7.36 -1.76 35.79
CA VAL A 33 7.72 -3.07 35.22
C VAL A 33 6.54 -4.04 35.26
N ALA A 34 5.79 -4.07 36.35
CA ALA A 34 4.57 -4.89 36.44
C ALA A 34 3.48 -4.45 35.45
N GLY A 35 3.32 -3.14 35.21
CA GLY A 35 2.43 -2.59 34.21
C GLY A 35 2.84 -2.95 32.77
N LEU A 36 4.13 -2.90 32.43
CA LEU A 36 4.66 -3.28 31.13
C LEU A 36 4.54 -4.78 30.88
N LEU A 37 4.78 -5.63 31.87
CA LEU A 37 4.60 -7.07 31.76
C LEU A 37 3.13 -7.46 31.61
N GLY A 38 2.21 -6.75 32.28
CA GLY A 38 0.77 -6.91 32.11
C GLY A 38 0.28 -6.54 30.71
N TYR A 39 0.84 -5.47 30.11
CA TYR A 39 0.50 -5.04 28.75
C TYR A 39 0.99 -6.03 27.67
N CYS A 40 2.18 -6.60 27.83
CA CYS A 40 2.70 -7.65 26.94
C CYS A 40 1.88 -8.95 27.04
N ALA A 41 1.39 -9.31 28.21
CA ALA A 41 0.56 -10.50 28.39
C ALA A 41 -0.84 -10.33 27.75
N TYR A 42 -1.42 -9.12 27.77
CA TYR A 42 -2.70 -8.83 27.11
C TYR A 42 -2.60 -8.86 25.58
N ALA A 43 -1.49 -8.38 25.02
CA ALA A 43 -1.25 -8.40 23.57
C ALA A 43 -1.04 -9.83 23.02
N ALA A 44 -0.50 -10.73 23.83
CA ALA A 44 -0.30 -12.13 23.44
C ALA A 44 -1.59 -12.97 23.44
N GLN A 45 -2.62 -12.57 24.17
CA GLN A 45 -3.90 -13.28 24.24
C GLN A 45 -4.85 -12.97 23.08
N ALA A 46 -4.68 -11.85 22.36
CA ALA A 46 -5.55 -11.46 21.26
C ALA A 46 -5.41 -12.34 20.00
N SER A 47 -4.38 -13.19 19.93
CA SER A 47 -4.14 -14.10 18.80
C SER A 47 -4.54 -15.56 19.06
N ALA A 48 -5.02 -15.91 20.26
CA ALA A 48 -5.18 -17.30 20.68
C ALA A 48 -6.56 -17.91 20.42
N ASP A 49 -7.55 -17.15 19.95
CA ASP A 49 -8.95 -17.59 20.03
C ASP A 49 -9.69 -17.69 18.68
N LEU A 50 -8.98 -17.77 17.58
CA LEU A 50 -9.60 -18.14 16.31
C LEU A 50 -9.81 -19.66 16.27
N PRO A 51 -11.05 -20.15 16.07
CA PRO A 51 -11.31 -21.57 15.98
C PRO A 51 -10.51 -22.17 14.81
N ARG A 52 -9.87 -23.32 15.05
CA ARG A 52 -9.14 -24.01 13.99
C ARG A 52 -10.11 -24.39 12.88
N TYR A 53 -9.75 -24.05 11.66
CA TYR A 53 -10.51 -24.48 10.49
C TYR A 53 -10.48 -26.02 10.36
N THR A 54 -11.67 -26.61 10.23
CA THR A 54 -11.83 -28.06 10.02
C THR A 54 -12.23 -28.29 8.56
N PRO A 55 -11.37 -28.94 7.75
CA PRO A 55 -11.69 -29.18 6.35
C PRO A 55 -12.88 -30.11 6.15
N VAL A 56 -13.71 -29.81 5.18
CA VAL A 56 -14.82 -30.68 4.75
C VAL A 56 -14.28 -31.73 3.77
N ARG A 57 -14.68 -33.01 3.94
CA ARG A 57 -14.21 -34.08 3.05
C ARG A 57 -14.90 -34.04 1.68
N GLY A 58 -14.21 -34.51 0.64
CA GLY A 58 -14.77 -34.71 -0.70
C GLY A 58 -14.84 -33.44 -1.56
N ILE A 59 -14.20 -32.35 -1.17
CA ILE A 59 -14.13 -31.13 -1.96
C ILE A 59 -13.14 -31.30 -3.11
N THR A 60 -13.63 -31.11 -4.33
CA THR A 60 -12.86 -31.16 -5.59
C THR A 60 -13.39 -30.11 -6.57
N GLY A 61 -12.61 -29.72 -7.56
CA GLY A 61 -13.06 -28.82 -8.64
C GLY A 61 -12.02 -27.77 -9.00
N ASN A 62 -12.49 -26.73 -9.70
CA ASN A 62 -11.67 -25.60 -10.11
C ASN A 62 -12.12 -24.33 -9.39
N LEU A 63 -11.16 -23.54 -8.92
CA LEU A 63 -11.35 -22.21 -8.36
C LEU A 63 -10.54 -21.23 -9.20
N SER A 64 -11.22 -20.27 -9.82
CA SER A 64 -10.60 -19.22 -10.62
C SER A 64 -10.64 -17.88 -9.87
N SER A 65 -9.50 -17.24 -9.76
CA SER A 65 -9.31 -15.90 -9.21
C SER A 65 -8.82 -14.97 -10.32
N VAL A 66 -9.56 -13.90 -10.60
CA VAL A 66 -9.22 -12.90 -11.62
C VAL A 66 -9.32 -11.52 -11.01
N GLY A 67 -8.24 -10.71 -11.08
CA GLY A 67 -8.29 -9.35 -10.53
C GLY A 67 -6.94 -8.70 -10.25
N SER A 68 -6.84 -8.05 -9.11
CA SER A 68 -5.72 -7.20 -8.70
C SER A 68 -4.38 -7.92 -8.68
N ASP A 69 -3.36 -7.32 -9.33
CA ASP A 69 -1.97 -7.76 -9.19
C ASP A 69 -1.35 -7.34 -7.86
N THR A 70 -1.85 -6.29 -7.23
CA THR A 70 -1.42 -5.88 -5.87
C THR A 70 -1.66 -6.99 -4.85
N LEU A 71 -2.76 -7.74 -5.00
CA LEU A 71 -3.11 -8.88 -4.16
C LEU A 71 -2.52 -10.22 -4.65
N ALA A 72 -1.78 -10.24 -5.76
CA ALA A 72 -1.31 -11.48 -6.37
C ALA A 72 -0.53 -12.38 -5.40
N ASN A 73 0.44 -11.82 -4.67
CA ASN A 73 1.24 -12.57 -3.70
C ASN A 73 0.39 -13.15 -2.57
N LEU A 74 -0.58 -12.38 -2.06
CA LEU A 74 -1.51 -12.86 -1.03
C LEU A 74 -2.38 -14.00 -1.55
N MET A 75 -2.90 -13.87 -2.77
CA MET A 75 -3.70 -14.91 -3.42
C MET A 75 -2.90 -16.19 -3.66
N ILE A 76 -1.61 -16.09 -4.02
CA ILE A 76 -0.72 -17.25 -4.16
C ILE A 76 -0.55 -17.96 -2.82
N LEU A 77 -0.23 -17.22 -1.76
CA LEU A 77 -0.07 -17.78 -0.41
C LEU A 77 -1.35 -18.47 0.08
N TRP A 78 -2.52 -17.85 -0.16
CA TRP A 78 -3.80 -18.47 0.18
C TRP A 78 -4.10 -19.70 -0.66
N SER A 79 -3.77 -19.68 -1.95
CA SER A 79 -3.91 -20.85 -2.82
C SER A 79 -3.08 -22.02 -2.32
N ASP A 80 -1.82 -21.77 -1.94
CA ASP A 80 -0.92 -22.81 -1.44
C ASP A 80 -1.41 -23.39 -0.11
N GLU A 81 -1.88 -22.54 0.81
CA GLU A 81 -2.46 -23.02 2.06
C GLU A 81 -3.80 -23.74 1.85
N PHE A 82 -4.65 -23.23 0.95
CA PHE A 82 -5.93 -23.87 0.61
C PHE A 82 -5.73 -25.27 0.01
N LYS A 83 -4.72 -25.45 -0.82
CA LYS A 83 -4.37 -26.77 -1.40
C LYS A 83 -3.91 -27.79 -0.37
N ARG A 84 -3.38 -27.37 0.78
CA ARG A 84 -3.04 -28.27 1.90
C ARG A 84 -4.29 -28.92 2.49
N PHE A 85 -5.40 -28.17 2.55
CA PHE A 85 -6.68 -28.67 3.02
C PHE A 85 -7.45 -29.41 1.92
N TYR A 86 -7.32 -28.96 0.67
CA TYR A 86 -8.10 -29.42 -0.50
C TYR A 86 -7.20 -29.74 -1.69
N PRO A 87 -6.41 -30.83 -1.63
CA PRO A 87 -5.42 -31.15 -2.67
C PRO A 87 -6.03 -31.41 -4.05
N ASN A 88 -7.32 -31.78 -4.10
CA ASN A 88 -8.05 -32.04 -5.34
C ASN A 88 -8.76 -30.79 -5.92
N VAL A 89 -8.53 -29.61 -5.36
CA VAL A 89 -9.00 -28.35 -5.94
C VAL A 89 -7.88 -27.72 -6.75
N ASN A 90 -8.16 -27.45 -8.03
CA ASN A 90 -7.25 -26.72 -8.89
C ASN A 90 -7.52 -25.21 -8.77
N VAL A 91 -6.55 -24.44 -8.27
CA VAL A 91 -6.67 -22.98 -8.12
C VAL A 91 -5.89 -22.32 -9.26
N GLN A 92 -6.57 -21.43 -10.00
CA GLN A 92 -6.00 -20.62 -11.07
C GLN A 92 -6.06 -19.15 -10.67
N ILE A 93 -4.94 -18.43 -10.79
CA ILE A 93 -4.83 -17.02 -10.42
C ILE A 93 -4.39 -16.22 -11.64
N GLN A 94 -5.21 -15.23 -12.01
CA GLN A 94 -4.92 -14.26 -13.06
C GLN A 94 -4.91 -12.85 -12.47
N ALA A 95 -3.74 -12.27 -12.35
CA ALA A 95 -3.51 -10.97 -11.73
C ALA A 95 -3.39 -9.86 -12.78
N SER A 96 -4.47 -9.53 -13.47
CA SER A 96 -4.50 -8.62 -14.62
C SER A 96 -4.94 -7.19 -14.28
N GLY A 97 -5.25 -6.91 -13.01
CA GLY A 97 -5.72 -5.61 -12.51
C GLY A 97 -7.15 -5.67 -11.99
N SER A 98 -7.47 -4.80 -11.02
CA SER A 98 -8.76 -4.82 -10.29
C SER A 98 -9.98 -4.70 -11.20
N SER A 99 -9.87 -3.96 -12.32
CA SER A 99 -11.00 -3.77 -13.24
C SER A 99 -11.37 -5.02 -14.04
N THR A 100 -10.56 -6.09 -14.01
CA THR A 100 -10.90 -7.37 -14.63
C THR A 100 -11.78 -8.26 -13.75
N ALA A 101 -11.82 -8.00 -12.44
CA ALA A 101 -12.57 -8.81 -11.48
C ALA A 101 -14.10 -8.69 -11.66
N PRO A 102 -14.72 -7.49 -11.74
CA PRO A 102 -16.17 -7.38 -11.83
C PRO A 102 -16.77 -8.10 -13.05
N PRO A 103 -16.27 -7.91 -14.29
CA PRO A 103 -16.80 -8.64 -15.43
C PRO A 103 -16.56 -10.16 -15.32
N ALA A 104 -15.40 -10.60 -14.81
CA ALA A 104 -15.12 -12.01 -14.65
C ALA A 104 -16.07 -12.70 -13.64
N LEU A 105 -16.44 -12.01 -12.54
CA LEU A 105 -17.44 -12.47 -11.60
C LEU A 105 -18.85 -12.49 -12.23
N THR A 106 -19.21 -11.43 -12.94
CA THR A 106 -20.52 -11.30 -13.60
C THR A 106 -20.70 -12.38 -14.67
N GLU A 107 -19.67 -12.70 -15.44
CA GLU A 107 -19.70 -13.73 -16.50
C GLU A 107 -19.39 -15.15 -15.98
N ARG A 108 -19.20 -15.34 -14.67
CA ARG A 108 -18.85 -16.64 -14.04
C ARG A 108 -17.55 -17.25 -14.56
N THR A 109 -16.64 -16.46 -15.10
CA THR A 109 -15.30 -16.91 -15.47
C THR A 109 -14.34 -16.89 -14.28
N ALA A 110 -14.72 -16.23 -13.18
CA ALA A 110 -14.04 -16.27 -11.90
C ALA A 110 -15.02 -16.54 -10.75
N ASN A 111 -14.50 -17.21 -9.70
CA ASN A 111 -15.19 -17.45 -8.44
C ASN A 111 -14.84 -16.39 -7.38
N VAL A 112 -13.62 -15.85 -7.47
CA VAL A 112 -13.07 -14.84 -6.58
C VAL A 112 -12.50 -13.69 -7.40
N GLY A 113 -12.81 -12.47 -7.02
CA GLY A 113 -12.36 -11.25 -7.68
C GLY A 113 -11.58 -10.35 -6.73
N PRO A 114 -10.24 -10.52 -6.58
CA PRO A 114 -9.43 -9.62 -5.76
C PRO A 114 -9.42 -8.21 -6.35
N VAL A 115 -9.65 -7.20 -5.52
CA VAL A 115 -9.62 -5.80 -5.92
C VAL A 115 -8.84 -4.97 -4.90
N SER A 116 -8.12 -3.96 -5.34
CA SER A 116 -7.37 -3.01 -4.51
C SER A 116 -8.00 -1.60 -4.56
N ARG A 117 -9.28 -1.55 -4.79
CA ARG A 117 -10.17 -0.38 -4.71
C ARG A 117 -11.59 -0.87 -4.43
N GLU A 118 -12.46 0.02 -4.07
CA GLU A 118 -13.89 -0.28 -4.04
C GLU A 118 -14.43 -0.57 -5.44
N LEU A 119 -15.49 -1.36 -5.50
CA LEU A 119 -16.23 -1.56 -6.74
C LEU A 119 -16.98 -0.29 -7.09
N LYS A 120 -17.02 0.03 -8.37
CA LYS A 120 -17.80 1.16 -8.90
C LYS A 120 -19.28 0.81 -8.91
N ASP A 121 -20.14 1.82 -8.80
CA ASP A 121 -21.61 1.61 -8.81
C ASP A 121 -22.09 0.83 -10.04
N ASN A 122 -21.57 1.15 -11.21
CA ASN A 122 -21.92 0.44 -12.45
C ASN A 122 -21.44 -1.03 -12.47
N GLU A 123 -20.35 -1.36 -11.77
CA GLU A 123 -19.86 -2.74 -11.63
C GLU A 123 -20.75 -3.54 -10.67
N ILE A 124 -21.22 -2.91 -9.60
CA ILE A 124 -22.17 -3.50 -8.65
C ILE A 124 -23.53 -3.71 -9.34
N GLU A 125 -24.04 -2.70 -10.05
CA GLU A 125 -25.31 -2.74 -10.76
C GLU A 125 -25.33 -3.86 -11.84
N ALA A 126 -24.24 -3.99 -12.60
CA ALA A 126 -24.12 -5.04 -13.61
C ALA A 126 -24.19 -6.45 -12.99
N PHE A 127 -23.55 -6.65 -11.86
CA PHE A 127 -23.62 -7.92 -11.13
C PHE A 127 -25.01 -8.16 -10.54
N GLU A 128 -25.59 -7.15 -9.88
CA GLU A 128 -26.92 -7.22 -9.27
C GLU A 128 -28.02 -7.48 -10.30
N THR A 129 -27.96 -6.84 -11.46
CA THR A 129 -28.87 -7.08 -12.59
C THR A 129 -28.85 -8.53 -13.05
N ARG A 130 -27.67 -9.15 -13.05
CA ARG A 130 -27.52 -10.55 -13.51
C ARG A 130 -27.96 -11.57 -12.47
N TYR A 131 -27.75 -11.30 -11.19
CA TYR A 131 -27.93 -12.32 -10.13
C TYR A 131 -29.05 -12.00 -9.15
N GLY A 132 -29.59 -10.79 -9.15
CA GLY A 132 -30.63 -10.35 -8.21
C GLY A 132 -30.12 -10.02 -6.80
N TYR A 133 -28.78 -10.01 -6.59
CA TYR A 133 -28.13 -9.63 -5.33
C TYR A 133 -26.76 -8.99 -5.61
N LYS A 134 -26.29 -8.20 -4.66
CA LYS A 134 -24.98 -7.50 -4.76
C LYS A 134 -23.81 -8.46 -4.51
N PRO A 135 -22.64 -8.22 -5.12
CA PRO A 135 -21.44 -9.00 -4.82
C PRO A 135 -21.06 -8.80 -3.36
N THR A 136 -20.58 -9.87 -2.71
CA THR A 136 -20.09 -9.80 -1.33
C THR A 136 -18.67 -9.30 -1.31
N ALA A 137 -18.43 -8.15 -0.68
CA ALA A 137 -17.11 -7.62 -0.43
C ALA A 137 -16.57 -8.09 0.92
N VAL A 138 -15.34 -8.64 0.92
CA VAL A 138 -14.64 -9.10 2.13
C VAL A 138 -13.33 -8.33 2.25
N PRO A 139 -13.19 -7.39 3.21
CA PRO A 139 -11.91 -6.74 3.49
C PRO A 139 -10.90 -7.77 4.01
N VAL A 140 -9.72 -7.85 3.38
CA VAL A 140 -8.75 -8.90 3.67
C VAL A 140 -7.39 -8.38 4.16
N ALA A 141 -7.03 -7.16 3.78
CA ALA A 141 -5.78 -6.52 4.17
C ALA A 141 -5.89 -5.00 4.01
N ILE A 142 -5.00 -4.30 4.70
CA ILE A 142 -4.75 -2.87 4.48
C ILE A 142 -3.49 -2.78 3.61
N ASP A 143 -3.59 -2.13 2.45
CA ASP A 143 -2.45 -1.82 1.60
C ASP A 143 -2.08 -0.34 1.75
N ALA A 144 -0.81 -0.03 1.49
CA ALA A 144 -0.31 1.33 1.45
C ALA A 144 0.29 1.61 0.08
N LEU A 145 -0.17 2.70 -0.53
CA LEU A 145 0.41 3.22 -1.76
C LEU A 145 1.60 4.12 -1.44
N ALA A 146 2.69 3.95 -2.15
CA ALA A 146 3.89 4.76 -1.99
C ALA A 146 4.37 5.34 -3.33
N VAL A 147 5.00 6.51 -3.24
CA VAL A 147 5.74 7.11 -4.34
C VAL A 147 7.20 6.68 -4.22
N PHE A 148 7.74 6.15 -5.29
CA PHE A 148 9.11 5.64 -5.39
C PHE A 148 9.95 6.58 -6.25
N VAL A 149 11.19 6.78 -5.84
CA VAL A 149 12.24 7.44 -6.62
C VAL A 149 13.47 6.55 -6.66
N HIS A 150 14.36 6.78 -7.63
CA HIS A 150 15.63 6.06 -7.68
C HIS A 150 16.42 6.26 -6.37
N LYS A 151 17.12 5.24 -5.91
CA LYS A 151 17.84 5.26 -4.61
C LYS A 151 18.86 6.39 -4.46
N ASP A 152 19.45 6.82 -5.57
CA ASP A 152 20.43 7.91 -5.60
C ASP A 152 19.77 9.30 -5.76
N ASN A 153 18.43 9.37 -5.81
CA ASN A 153 17.72 10.65 -5.84
C ASN A 153 17.77 11.30 -4.44
N PRO A 154 18.34 12.52 -4.31
CA PRO A 154 18.54 13.14 -3.00
C PRO A 154 17.28 13.78 -2.42
N ILE A 155 16.11 13.63 -3.03
CA ILE A 155 14.88 14.25 -2.54
C ILE A 155 14.50 13.67 -1.17
N ALA A 156 14.29 14.54 -0.18
CA ALA A 156 13.96 14.12 1.18
C ALA A 156 12.48 13.74 1.36
N GLY A 157 11.61 14.28 0.51
CA GLY A 157 10.17 14.02 0.56
C GLY A 157 9.39 14.91 -0.39
N LEU A 158 8.13 14.56 -0.61
CA LEU A 158 7.20 15.30 -1.45
C LEU A 158 5.90 15.55 -0.68
N SER A 159 5.32 16.73 -0.85
CA SER A 159 3.94 16.98 -0.41
C SER A 159 2.95 16.37 -1.41
N MET A 160 1.72 16.14 -0.98
CA MET A 160 0.65 15.65 -1.88
C MET A 160 0.44 16.61 -3.07
N ASN A 161 0.49 17.93 -2.83
CA ASN A 161 0.40 18.93 -3.90
C ASN A 161 1.55 18.83 -4.90
N ALA A 162 2.76 18.51 -4.43
CA ALA A 162 3.90 18.29 -5.33
C ALA A 162 3.72 17.01 -6.16
N VAL A 163 3.17 15.95 -5.57
CA VAL A 163 2.89 14.70 -6.30
C VAL A 163 1.81 14.93 -7.37
N ASP A 164 0.73 15.65 -7.04
CA ASP A 164 -0.28 16.08 -8.02
C ASP A 164 0.36 16.89 -9.16
N ALA A 165 1.16 17.91 -8.84
CA ALA A 165 1.85 18.74 -9.85
C ALA A 165 2.84 17.94 -10.73
N ILE A 166 3.39 16.84 -10.23
CA ILE A 166 4.29 15.93 -10.98
C ILE A 166 3.48 15.06 -11.96
N PHE A 167 2.38 14.44 -11.51
CA PHE A 167 1.68 13.41 -12.27
C PHE A 167 0.45 13.92 -13.03
N SER A 168 -0.22 14.98 -12.53
CA SER A 168 -1.46 15.48 -13.07
C SER A 168 -1.27 16.40 -14.28
N LEU A 169 -2.15 16.24 -15.28
CA LEU A 169 -2.25 17.14 -16.43
C LEU A 169 -2.93 18.46 -16.05
N ASN A 170 -3.94 18.42 -15.18
CA ASN A 170 -4.84 19.54 -14.91
C ASN A 170 -4.83 20.00 -13.44
N GLN A 171 -3.96 19.46 -12.57
CA GLN A 171 -3.70 19.85 -11.17
C GLN A 171 -4.99 20.16 -10.38
N ARG A 172 -5.95 19.24 -10.37
CA ARG A 172 -7.26 19.45 -9.70
C ARG A 172 -7.17 19.51 -8.18
N CYS A 173 -6.17 18.86 -7.59
CA CYS A 173 -5.95 18.88 -6.14
C CYS A 173 -5.27 20.15 -5.64
N SER A 174 -4.51 20.83 -6.49
CA SER A 174 -3.71 21.97 -6.08
C SER A 174 -3.59 23.00 -7.20
N ASN A 175 -3.38 24.28 -6.84
CA ASN A 175 -3.03 25.32 -7.81
C ASN A 175 -1.50 25.37 -8.07
N THR A 176 -0.77 24.30 -7.75
CA THR A 176 0.67 24.21 -7.94
C THR A 176 0.97 24.04 -9.42
N PRO A 177 1.86 24.85 -10.02
CA PRO A 177 2.25 24.68 -11.41
C PRO A 177 2.83 23.29 -11.67
N SER A 178 2.63 22.78 -12.89
CA SER A 178 3.14 21.47 -13.29
C SER A 178 4.67 21.39 -13.16
N PHE A 179 5.17 20.36 -12.50
CA PHE A 179 6.60 20.08 -12.40
C PHE A 179 7.04 19.12 -13.51
N VAL A 180 8.14 19.46 -14.18
CA VAL A 180 8.76 18.66 -15.24
C VAL A 180 10.25 18.39 -14.99
N GLU A 181 10.88 19.17 -14.12
CA GLU A 181 12.28 19.05 -13.76
C GLU A 181 12.44 18.94 -12.23
N TRP A 182 13.45 18.21 -11.81
CA TRP A 182 13.76 18.04 -10.39
C TRP A 182 14.17 19.34 -9.70
N GLY A 183 14.66 20.34 -10.45
CA GLY A 183 14.99 21.67 -9.93
C GLY A 183 13.80 22.45 -9.40
N GLN A 184 12.62 22.23 -9.98
CA GLN A 184 11.37 22.85 -9.51
C GLN A 184 10.95 22.34 -8.12
N LEU A 185 11.51 21.19 -7.72
CA LEU A 185 11.35 20.59 -6.40
C LEU A 185 12.51 20.93 -5.43
N GLY A 186 13.39 21.86 -5.83
CA GLY A 186 14.48 22.36 -4.99
C GLY A 186 15.78 21.57 -5.08
N LEU A 187 15.92 20.60 -5.99
CA LEU A 187 17.20 19.89 -6.16
C LEU A 187 18.21 20.75 -6.91
N PRO A 188 19.44 20.94 -6.36
CA PRO A 188 20.45 21.81 -6.95
C PRO A 188 21.32 21.11 -8.00
N GLY A 189 22.13 21.89 -8.71
CA GLY A 189 23.22 21.44 -9.58
C GLY A 189 22.77 20.60 -10.75
N SER A 190 23.44 19.48 -11.00
CA SER A 190 23.12 18.58 -12.11
C SER A 190 21.76 17.89 -11.96
N TRP A 191 21.27 17.72 -10.73
CA TRP A 191 19.93 17.18 -10.47
C TRP A 191 18.84 18.15 -10.90
N GLY A 192 19.03 19.44 -10.68
CA GLY A 192 18.03 20.46 -11.01
C GLY A 192 17.67 20.54 -12.49
N ARG A 193 18.56 20.13 -13.37
CA ARG A 193 18.37 20.14 -14.84
C ARG A 193 17.86 18.82 -15.42
N ARG A 194 17.56 17.83 -14.56
CA ARG A 194 17.03 16.53 -15.01
C ARG A 194 15.53 16.60 -15.14
N ASN A 195 15.03 16.17 -16.30
CA ASN A 195 13.59 15.96 -16.47
C ASN A 195 13.13 14.80 -15.60
N ILE A 196 11.96 14.96 -15.01
CA ILE A 196 11.29 13.91 -14.21
C ILE A 196 10.71 12.88 -15.18
N GLN A 197 11.14 11.62 -15.06
CA GLN A 197 10.60 10.50 -15.83
C GLN A 197 9.50 9.82 -15.01
N LEU A 198 8.29 9.77 -15.57
CA LEU A 198 7.11 9.31 -14.85
C LEU A 198 6.81 7.84 -15.16
N PHE A 199 6.60 7.04 -14.10
CA PHE A 199 6.12 5.67 -14.21
C PHE A 199 4.85 5.48 -13.38
N GLY A 200 3.87 4.78 -13.93
CA GLY A 200 2.61 4.52 -13.28
C GLY A 200 2.01 3.20 -13.71
N ARG A 201 0.79 2.94 -13.25
CA ARG A 201 0.03 1.77 -13.63
C ARG A 201 -0.90 2.10 -14.79
N ASN A 202 -1.29 1.09 -15.53
CA ASN A 202 -2.31 1.21 -16.57
C ASN A 202 -3.72 1.34 -15.97
N SER A 203 -4.69 1.71 -16.78
CA SER A 203 -6.06 2.04 -16.36
C SER A 203 -6.88 0.85 -15.81
N VAL A 204 -6.46 -0.40 -16.04
CA VAL A 204 -7.12 -1.58 -15.46
C VAL A 204 -6.70 -1.84 -14.01
N SER A 205 -5.64 -1.20 -13.55
CA SER A 205 -5.13 -1.32 -12.18
C SER A 205 -6.03 -0.60 -11.18
N GLY A 206 -6.31 -1.26 -10.05
CA GLY A 206 -6.94 -0.60 -8.90
C GLY A 206 -6.06 0.51 -8.30
N THR A 207 -4.73 0.30 -8.29
CA THR A 207 -3.75 1.30 -7.85
C THR A 207 -3.79 2.57 -8.72
N TYR A 208 -3.96 2.43 -10.04
CA TYR A 208 -4.21 3.57 -10.93
C TYR A 208 -5.48 4.34 -10.54
N GLY A 209 -6.59 3.62 -10.35
CA GLY A 209 -7.85 4.23 -9.97
C GLY A 209 -7.75 4.98 -8.65
N TYR A 210 -7.21 4.34 -7.63
CA TYR A 210 -7.02 4.93 -6.30
C TYR A 210 -6.10 6.16 -6.34
N PHE A 211 -4.96 6.08 -7.04
CA PHE A 211 -4.05 7.23 -7.18
C PHE A 211 -4.72 8.41 -7.92
N LYS A 212 -5.47 8.11 -8.98
CA LYS A 212 -6.23 9.13 -9.72
C LYS A 212 -7.25 9.84 -8.83
N GLU A 213 -7.96 9.10 -8.00
CA GLU A 213 -9.01 9.63 -7.13
C GLU A 213 -8.44 10.43 -5.96
N GLU A 214 -7.53 9.82 -5.18
CA GLU A 214 -7.06 10.37 -3.92
C GLU A 214 -5.91 11.38 -4.09
N VAL A 215 -5.05 11.18 -5.09
CA VAL A 215 -3.84 12.00 -5.26
C VAL A 215 -4.02 13.08 -6.32
N LEU A 216 -4.78 12.79 -7.38
CA LEU A 216 -5.04 13.74 -8.47
C LEU A 216 -6.44 14.36 -8.42
N CYS A 217 -7.23 14.12 -7.35
CA CYS A 217 -8.63 14.58 -7.20
C CYS A 217 -9.47 14.28 -8.46
N SER A 218 -9.40 13.05 -8.95
CA SER A 218 -10.00 12.60 -10.21
C SER A 218 -9.52 13.39 -11.44
N GLY A 219 -8.35 14.04 -11.36
CA GLY A 219 -7.67 14.69 -12.48
C GLY A 219 -7.07 13.68 -13.45
N ASP A 220 -6.66 14.14 -14.61
CA ASP A 220 -6.06 13.28 -15.61
C ASP A 220 -4.55 13.20 -15.43
N PHE A 221 -3.99 12.02 -15.68
CA PHE A 221 -2.55 11.84 -15.72
C PHE A 221 -1.93 12.59 -16.92
N LYS A 222 -0.69 13.03 -16.77
CA LYS A 222 0.10 13.51 -17.91
C LYS A 222 0.27 12.41 -18.96
N ASN A 223 0.28 12.81 -20.23
CA ASN A 223 0.38 11.87 -21.36
C ASN A 223 1.74 11.16 -21.46
N ASN A 224 2.76 11.66 -20.74
CA ASN A 224 4.12 11.08 -20.72
C ASN A 224 4.34 10.16 -19.50
N VAL A 225 3.31 9.75 -18.79
CA VAL A 225 3.42 8.69 -17.79
C VAL A 225 3.63 7.35 -18.52
N ASN A 226 4.76 6.69 -18.22
CA ASN A 226 5.05 5.37 -18.74
C ASN A 226 4.23 4.33 -17.97
N GLU A 227 3.17 3.85 -18.58
CA GLU A 227 2.28 2.87 -17.98
C GLU A 227 2.92 1.48 -17.89
N GLN A 228 2.85 0.87 -16.71
CA GLN A 228 3.37 -0.45 -16.41
C GLN A 228 2.23 -1.44 -16.11
N PRO A 229 2.35 -2.70 -16.57
CA PRO A 229 1.30 -3.70 -16.37
C PRO A 229 1.18 -4.17 -14.92
N GLY A 230 2.26 -4.09 -14.13
CA GLY A 230 2.32 -4.59 -12.75
C GLY A 230 2.97 -3.61 -11.78
N SER A 231 2.67 -3.80 -10.49
CA SER A 231 3.23 -3.00 -9.39
C SER A 231 4.75 -3.18 -9.28
N ALA A 232 5.24 -4.40 -9.42
CA ALA A 232 6.69 -4.71 -9.41
C ALA A 232 7.42 -4.05 -10.59
N SER A 233 6.78 -4.00 -11.78
CA SER A 233 7.37 -3.38 -12.97
C SER A 233 7.58 -1.88 -12.81
N VAL A 234 6.67 -1.17 -12.10
CA VAL A 234 6.88 0.24 -11.77
C VAL A 234 8.13 0.42 -10.93
N VAL A 235 8.26 -0.34 -9.83
CA VAL A 235 9.41 -0.24 -8.92
C VAL A 235 10.71 -0.57 -9.64
N GLN A 236 10.72 -1.61 -10.47
CA GLN A 236 11.88 -1.98 -11.28
C GLN A 236 12.27 -0.85 -12.26
N SER A 237 11.30 -0.26 -12.96
CA SER A 237 11.56 0.85 -13.89
C SER A 237 12.13 2.07 -13.19
N VAL A 238 11.61 2.39 -11.99
CA VAL A 238 12.16 3.47 -11.15
C VAL A 238 13.58 3.15 -10.69
N GLY A 239 13.85 1.90 -10.28
CA GLY A 239 15.18 1.47 -9.84
C GLY A 239 16.26 1.47 -10.92
N THR A 240 15.87 1.44 -12.21
CA THR A 240 16.81 1.46 -13.33
C THR A 240 17.00 2.85 -13.97
N SER A 241 16.19 3.84 -13.60
CA SER A 241 16.20 5.18 -14.18
C SER A 241 16.47 6.24 -13.12
N ILE A 242 17.65 6.83 -13.12
CA ILE A 242 18.12 7.75 -12.06
C ILE A 242 17.21 8.97 -11.82
N ASN A 243 16.52 9.45 -12.85
CA ASN A 243 15.61 10.61 -12.79
C ASN A 243 14.12 10.20 -12.71
N ALA A 244 13.87 8.92 -12.43
CA ALA A 244 12.52 8.39 -12.38
C ALA A 244 11.80 8.69 -11.06
N ILE A 245 10.48 8.77 -11.18
CA ILE A 245 9.51 8.72 -10.09
C ILE A 245 8.35 7.83 -10.54
N GLY A 246 7.79 7.06 -9.62
CA GLY A 246 6.64 6.21 -9.89
C GLY A 246 5.80 5.95 -8.64
N TYR A 247 4.61 5.41 -8.80
CA TYR A 247 3.76 5.01 -7.68
C TYR A 247 3.38 3.54 -7.77
N SER A 248 3.38 2.86 -6.63
CA SER A 248 3.07 1.43 -6.51
C SER A 248 2.67 1.07 -5.09
N GLY A 249 2.12 -0.13 -4.89
CA GLY A 249 1.91 -0.68 -3.55
C GLY A 249 3.24 -0.84 -2.81
N MET A 250 3.26 -0.43 -1.53
CA MET A 250 4.47 -0.41 -0.69
C MET A 250 5.09 -1.80 -0.51
N GLY A 251 4.29 -2.87 -0.61
CA GLY A 251 4.75 -4.26 -0.54
C GLY A 251 5.70 -4.68 -1.68
N ASN A 252 5.80 -3.88 -2.75
CA ASN A 252 6.72 -4.13 -3.87
C ASN A 252 8.09 -3.44 -3.71
N ARG A 253 8.37 -2.85 -2.55
CA ARG A 253 9.64 -2.18 -2.26
C ARG A 253 10.80 -3.15 -2.42
N THR A 254 11.84 -2.76 -3.16
CA THR A 254 13.12 -3.47 -3.30
C THR A 254 14.21 -2.74 -2.51
N SER A 255 15.32 -3.43 -2.27
CA SER A 255 16.52 -2.86 -1.65
C SER A 255 17.44 -2.16 -2.66
N SER A 256 17.08 -2.21 -3.94
CA SER A 256 17.85 -1.64 -5.07
C SER A 256 17.51 -0.19 -5.35
#